data_2cb34c0964e7a8df2f9685737a255b40
#
_entry.id   2cb34c0964e7a8df2f9685737a255b40
#
_cell.length_a   1.000
_cell.length_b   1.000
_cell.length_c   1.000
_cell.angle_alpha   90.00
_cell.angle_beta   90.00
_cell.angle_gamma   90.00
#
_symmetry.space_group_name_H-M   'P 1'
#
loop_
_entity.id
_entity.type
_entity.pdbx_description
1 polymer ?
#
loop_
_entity_poly.entity_id
_entity_poly.type
_entity_poly.pdbx_seq_one_letter_code
_entity_poly.pdbx_strand_id
1 'polypeptide(L)'
;LAFASERFSSNVESMTFGRPQLALFDVDTNAIRRVDVPDIGAQLNPQWSPNDDAIYFIGDGDGVANVYRVTLASQQTTGYVERLTAVHTGVSGVISTSPALSVAAAAPVVAYTVYERGRPQLVVFDASTTTVRASIMPPPAPAAKPVEGVLASRGLVDRVRADQVTGLPDITAVGTREYSPRMSLETIGQPYMSSGGGPFGTFVRAGGALMFGDMLGERRLAAGVQVGNHLRDSAFEFRFLNQQRRWNWGAVGELVPGLRRYRRFGEVEHDGEPAFLQQSDYLQRMQFRVAGLLAYPFDRGLRLELTAGVRYAMYHRELRSQISSPITGRVLETDRITSSGGEPTTVAEVGAALVHDTTVFGMTGPLVGSRYRLEITPAVGELSYARVLADYRRYLMPVKPYSLAVRVLHSARYGPDADDDRLMTSFLGSASFVRGHRLDLRYCPPDPTRVCGEELLGSRLLVTNVEVRFPLLGVFSRQLEYGWLPADGFVFADGGLVWSGAQPPDVGLAQRKGATGISSIGAGIRMNAGGLPFEVAAIRSLDGPRPEWQTDFGFRVGF
;
A
#
# COMPACT_ATOMS: atom_id res chain seq x y z
N LEU A 1 2.46 34.85 18.61
CA LEU A 1 2.90 33.62 17.94
C LEU A 1 4.06 33.92 17.01
N ALA A 2 5.07 33.05 16.92
CA ALA A 2 6.15 33.15 15.95
C ALA A 2 5.97 32.09 14.86
N PHE A 3 6.18 32.46 13.60
CA PHE A 3 6.05 31.56 12.46
C PHE A 3 6.94 31.99 11.30
N ALA A 4 7.16 31.09 10.33
CA ALA A 4 7.89 31.37 9.09
C ALA A 4 6.89 31.68 7.97
N SER A 5 7.14 32.71 7.16
CA SER A 5 6.26 33.12 6.08
C SER A 5 7.03 33.70 4.89
N GLU A 6 6.64 33.35 3.69
CA GLU A 6 7.14 33.93 2.44
C GLU A 6 6.46 35.26 2.09
N ARG A 7 5.50 35.70 2.88
CA ARG A 7 4.67 36.89 2.62
C ARG A 7 5.49 38.16 2.32
N PHE A 8 6.62 38.33 3.00
CA PHE A 8 7.45 39.53 2.90
C PHE A 8 8.51 39.49 1.81
N SER A 9 8.66 38.34 1.16
CA SER A 9 9.70 38.07 0.16
C SER A 9 9.15 37.62 -1.19
N SER A 10 7.88 37.19 -1.26
CA SER A 10 7.23 36.76 -2.50
C SER A 10 6.64 37.94 -3.27
N ASN A 11 6.72 37.87 -4.60
CA ASN A 11 6.05 38.78 -5.51
C ASN A 11 4.93 38.04 -6.26
N VAL A 12 3.67 38.35 -5.90
CA VAL A 12 2.52 37.66 -6.47
C VAL A 12 2.25 38.07 -7.92
N GLU A 13 2.68 39.29 -8.35
CA GLU A 13 2.48 39.77 -9.73
C GLU A 13 3.34 39.01 -10.71
N SER A 14 4.60 38.77 -10.33
CA SER A 14 5.55 38.00 -11.14
C SER A 14 5.51 36.52 -10.87
N MET A 15 4.61 36.03 -9.99
CA MET A 15 4.54 34.64 -9.55
C MET A 15 5.87 34.11 -9.00
N THR A 16 6.67 34.98 -8.41
CA THR A 16 7.95 34.63 -7.79
C THR A 16 7.76 34.42 -6.30
N PHE A 17 8.13 33.22 -5.84
CA PHE A 17 8.09 32.87 -4.43
C PHE A 17 9.44 33.23 -3.81
N GLY A 18 9.39 33.97 -2.70
CA GLY A 18 10.57 34.31 -1.92
C GLY A 18 10.95 33.25 -0.90
N ARG A 19 11.96 33.55 -0.10
CA ARG A 19 12.38 32.67 0.99
C ARG A 19 11.52 32.91 2.24
N PRO A 20 11.18 31.89 3.02
CA PRO A 20 10.49 32.05 4.31
C PRO A 20 11.29 32.97 5.25
N GLN A 21 10.61 33.90 5.89
CA GLN A 21 11.15 34.87 6.84
C GLN A 21 10.40 34.76 8.17
N LEU A 22 11.07 35.10 9.27
CA LEU A 22 10.45 35.13 10.59
C LEU A 22 9.38 36.21 10.68
N ALA A 23 8.23 35.83 11.20
CA ALA A 23 7.12 36.70 11.46
C ALA A 23 6.53 36.49 12.86
N LEU A 24 6.00 37.54 13.43
CA LEU A 24 5.25 37.54 14.67
C LEU A 24 3.79 37.85 14.38
N PHE A 25 2.90 37.06 14.91
CA PHE A 25 1.48 37.29 14.94
C PHE A 25 1.07 37.69 16.35
N ASP A 26 0.55 38.88 16.49
CA ASP A 26 -0.02 39.39 17.72
C ASP A 26 -1.51 38.98 17.77
N VAL A 27 -1.87 38.17 18.77
CA VAL A 27 -3.22 37.60 18.88
C VAL A 27 -4.25 38.62 19.30
N ASP A 28 -3.85 39.65 20.05
CA ASP A 28 -4.78 40.67 20.57
C ASP A 28 -5.13 41.69 19.51
N THR A 29 -4.14 42.09 18.69
CA THR A 29 -4.30 43.12 17.66
C THR A 29 -4.53 42.54 16.26
N ASN A 30 -4.41 41.23 16.07
CA ASN A 30 -4.38 40.52 14.78
C ASN A 30 -3.29 41.04 13.82
N ALA A 31 -2.24 41.66 14.33
CA ALA A 31 -1.17 42.21 13.52
C ALA A 31 -0.06 41.16 13.23
N ILE A 32 0.36 41.10 11.95
CA ILE A 32 1.51 40.32 11.52
C ILE A 32 2.68 41.26 11.26
N ARG A 33 3.80 41.03 11.91
CA ARG A 33 5.03 41.82 11.77
C ARG A 33 6.21 40.91 11.39
N ARG A 34 7.03 41.40 10.45
CA ARG A 34 8.32 40.73 10.15
C ARG A 34 9.31 40.98 11.29
N VAL A 35 10.10 39.96 11.61
CA VAL A 35 11.27 40.12 12.48
C VAL A 35 12.44 40.56 11.60
N ASP A 36 13.00 41.74 11.87
CA ASP A 36 14.15 42.24 11.11
C ASP A 36 15.41 41.53 11.55
N VAL A 37 15.80 40.56 10.77
CA VAL A 37 17.08 39.85 10.88
C VAL A 37 17.88 40.06 9.60
N PRO A 38 19.24 40.02 9.63
CA PRO A 38 20.08 40.05 8.45
C PRO A 38 19.65 38.97 7.44
N ASP A 39 20.10 39.11 6.18
CA ASP A 39 19.84 38.06 5.18
C ASP A 39 20.60 36.77 5.57
N ILE A 40 19.91 35.90 6.23
CA ILE A 40 20.39 34.60 6.71
C ILE A 40 19.72 33.47 5.90
N GLY A 41 19.29 33.78 4.68
CA GLY A 41 18.63 32.83 3.82
C GLY A 41 17.18 32.53 4.24
N ALA A 42 16.75 31.28 4.07
CA ALA A 42 15.46 30.83 4.54
C ALA A 42 15.46 30.72 6.08
N GLN A 43 14.42 31.26 6.72
CA GLN A 43 14.28 31.25 8.20
C GLN A 43 13.13 30.32 8.55
N LEU A 44 13.45 29.21 9.23
CA LEU A 44 12.51 28.11 9.45
C LEU A 44 12.45 27.70 10.92
N ASN A 45 11.38 26.99 11.29
CA ASN A 45 11.17 26.40 12.61
C ASN A 45 11.40 27.37 13.80
N PRO A 46 10.71 28.53 13.87
CA PRO A 46 10.84 29.41 15.02
C PRO A 46 10.34 28.76 16.30
N GLN A 47 11.13 28.93 17.38
CA GLN A 47 10.82 28.46 18.73
C GLN A 47 11.15 29.57 19.73
N TRP A 48 10.23 29.87 20.63
CA TRP A 48 10.48 30.85 21.70
C TRP A 48 11.49 30.36 22.71
N SER A 49 12.27 31.29 23.25
CA SER A 49 13.07 31.05 24.44
C SER A 49 12.19 30.81 25.69
N PRO A 50 12.71 30.15 26.73
CA PRO A 50 11.97 29.95 27.98
C PRO A 50 11.46 31.26 28.66
N ASN A 51 12.11 32.38 28.37
CA ASN A 51 11.80 33.68 28.96
C ASN A 51 11.03 34.60 28.01
N ASP A 52 10.61 34.11 26.82
CA ASP A 52 9.94 34.89 25.79
C ASP A 52 10.71 36.12 25.29
N ASP A 53 12.02 36.18 25.50
CA ASP A 53 12.90 37.31 25.14
C ASP A 53 13.65 37.08 23.82
N ALA A 54 13.64 35.88 23.31
CA ALA A 54 14.34 35.51 22.09
C ALA A 54 13.59 34.45 21.28
N ILE A 55 13.91 34.35 19.98
CA ILE A 55 13.43 33.30 19.07
C ILE A 55 14.63 32.54 18.54
N TYR A 56 14.61 31.23 18.69
CA TYR A 56 15.53 30.30 18.03
C TYR A 56 14.95 29.88 16.68
N PHE A 57 15.77 29.80 15.66
CA PHE A 57 15.33 29.43 14.31
C PHE A 57 16.47 28.80 13.50
N ILE A 58 16.14 28.20 12.38
CA ILE A 58 17.09 27.65 11.42
C ILE A 58 17.25 28.64 10.27
N GLY A 59 18.50 28.96 9.91
CA GLY A 59 18.85 29.80 8.76
C GLY A 59 19.92 29.15 7.89
N ASP A 60 19.91 29.42 6.57
CA ASP A 60 20.82 28.83 5.58
C ASP A 60 21.55 29.87 4.71
N GLY A 61 21.79 31.06 5.25
CA GLY A 61 22.36 32.19 4.50
C GLY A 61 23.73 31.96 3.85
N ASP A 62 24.53 31.05 4.41
CA ASP A 62 25.81 30.62 3.87
C ASP A 62 25.72 29.30 3.05
N GLY A 63 24.49 28.87 2.73
CA GLY A 63 24.22 27.62 2.02
C GLY A 63 24.17 26.38 2.92
N VAL A 64 24.41 26.53 4.24
CA VAL A 64 24.35 25.43 5.21
C VAL A 64 23.42 25.81 6.35
N ALA A 65 22.36 25.04 6.55
CA ALA A 65 21.37 25.28 7.59
C ALA A 65 21.99 25.16 9.00
N ASN A 66 21.84 26.20 9.81
CA ASN A 66 22.35 26.25 11.17
C ASN A 66 21.32 26.85 12.12
N VAL A 67 21.49 26.65 13.43
CA VAL A 67 20.64 27.24 14.45
C VAL A 67 21.12 28.64 14.77
N TYR A 68 20.19 29.58 14.75
CA TYR A 68 20.36 30.98 15.14
C TYR A 68 19.43 31.35 16.27
N ARG A 69 19.78 32.40 16.97
CA ARG A 69 18.96 33.05 18.01
C ARG A 69 18.86 34.52 17.69
N VAL A 70 17.65 35.07 17.68
CA VAL A 70 17.39 36.52 17.66
C VAL A 70 16.81 36.92 19.00
N THR A 71 17.50 37.84 19.71
CA THR A 71 17.00 38.45 20.94
C THR A 71 16.13 39.64 20.60
N LEU A 72 14.89 39.65 21.06
CA LEU A 72 13.94 40.72 20.79
C LEU A 72 14.04 41.78 21.89
N ALA A 73 14.36 43.02 21.51
CA ALA A 73 14.20 44.14 22.44
C ALA A 73 12.70 44.39 22.65
N SER A 74 12.29 44.68 23.89
CA SER A 74 10.86 44.89 24.23
C SER A 74 10.21 45.87 23.29
N GLN A 75 9.18 45.43 22.56
CA GLN A 75 8.39 46.14 21.54
C GLN A 75 9.10 46.48 20.21
N GLN A 76 10.34 46.05 19.95
CA GLN A 76 11.03 46.29 18.68
C GLN A 76 11.15 44.98 17.90
N THR A 77 10.98 45.08 16.57
CA THR A 77 11.16 43.94 15.65
C THR A 77 12.60 43.72 15.23
N THR A 78 13.52 44.63 15.65
CA THR A 78 14.95 44.55 15.32
C THR A 78 15.69 43.95 16.52
N GLY A 79 16.33 42.83 16.31
CA GLY A 79 17.02 42.07 17.37
C GLY A 79 18.49 41.80 17.07
N TYR A 80 19.27 41.52 18.11
CA TYR A 80 20.62 41.00 17.98
C TYR A 80 20.57 39.50 17.58
N VAL A 81 21.27 39.15 16.51
CA VAL A 81 21.24 37.79 15.95
C VAL A 81 22.59 37.11 16.22
N GLU A 82 22.53 35.91 16.76
CA GLU A 82 23.68 35.02 17.00
C GLU A 82 23.53 33.71 16.26
N ARG A 83 24.60 33.20 15.68
CA ARG A 83 24.70 31.84 15.21
C ARG A 83 25.17 30.94 16.35
N LEU A 84 24.39 29.90 16.65
CA LEU A 84 24.64 28.99 17.77
C LEU A 84 25.34 27.70 17.32
N THR A 85 25.23 27.32 16.06
CA THR A 85 25.83 26.08 15.53
C THR A 85 26.67 26.35 14.29
N ALA A 86 27.67 25.49 14.06
CA ALA A 86 28.49 25.48 12.86
C ALA A 86 28.57 24.04 12.32
N VAL A 87 27.44 23.54 11.84
CA VAL A 87 27.30 22.15 11.37
C VAL A 87 27.67 22.09 9.90
N HIS A 88 28.54 21.17 9.50
CA HIS A 88 28.98 21.04 8.10
C HIS A 88 27.91 20.43 7.18
N THR A 89 27.08 19.53 7.70
CA THR A 89 26.03 18.86 6.92
C THR A 89 24.69 19.59 6.97
N GLY A 90 24.59 20.61 7.80
CA GLY A 90 23.37 21.38 8.03
C GLY A 90 22.40 20.72 9.02
N VAL A 91 21.59 21.57 9.63
CA VAL A 91 20.47 21.17 10.47
C VAL A 91 19.29 20.82 9.56
N SER A 92 18.74 19.61 9.68
CA SER A 92 17.67 19.12 8.82
C SER A 92 16.70 18.25 9.58
N GLY A 93 15.43 18.28 9.22
CA GLY A 93 14.44 17.31 9.72
C GLY A 93 14.70 15.91 9.18
N VAL A 94 14.12 14.91 9.83
CA VAL A 94 14.16 13.51 9.35
C VAL A 94 13.40 13.37 8.03
N ILE A 95 12.33 14.14 7.87
CA ILE A 95 11.56 14.30 6.63
C ILE A 95 11.32 15.80 6.38
N SER A 96 10.96 16.17 5.16
CA SER A 96 10.76 17.58 4.76
C SER A 96 9.74 18.35 5.61
N THR A 97 8.82 17.66 6.25
CA THR A 97 7.76 18.25 7.09
C THR A 97 8.01 18.10 8.60
N SER A 98 9.09 17.42 9.01
CA SER A 98 9.37 17.25 10.43
C SER A 98 10.16 18.44 10.98
N PRO A 99 9.81 18.93 12.19
CA PRO A 99 10.58 19.97 12.83
C PRO A 99 12.01 19.47 13.11
N ALA A 100 13.02 20.28 12.76
CA ALA A 100 14.42 19.96 12.95
C ALA A 100 15.01 20.63 14.21
N LEU A 101 14.24 21.50 14.87
CA LEU A 101 14.62 22.28 16.03
C LEU A 101 13.54 22.21 17.09
N SER A 102 13.93 22.05 18.34
CA SER A 102 13.05 22.13 19.52
C SER A 102 13.78 22.83 20.66
N VAL A 103 13.10 23.70 21.39
CA VAL A 103 13.61 24.41 22.54
C VAL A 103 12.83 24.01 23.78
N ALA A 104 13.51 23.74 24.87
CA ALA A 104 12.86 23.38 26.14
C ALA A 104 12.12 24.58 26.73
N ALA A 105 10.90 24.37 27.24
CA ALA A 105 10.06 25.44 27.79
C ALA A 105 10.59 26.05 29.12
N ALA A 106 11.40 25.34 29.88
CA ALA A 106 11.83 25.76 31.21
C ALA A 106 13.37 25.92 31.38
N ALA A 107 14.14 25.73 30.32
CA ALA A 107 15.59 25.80 30.35
C ALA A 107 16.14 26.19 28.97
N PRO A 108 17.32 26.86 28.89
CA PRO A 108 17.92 27.24 27.60
C PRO A 108 18.56 26.04 26.89
N VAL A 109 17.86 24.93 26.84
CA VAL A 109 18.30 23.69 26.19
C VAL A 109 17.66 23.59 24.83
N VAL A 110 18.48 23.36 23.82
CA VAL A 110 18.09 23.27 22.42
C VAL A 110 18.44 21.91 21.87
N ALA A 111 17.48 21.27 21.23
CA ALA A 111 17.65 20.02 20.51
C ALA A 111 17.47 20.23 19.01
N TYR A 112 18.35 19.67 18.20
CA TYR A 112 18.24 19.73 16.75
C TYR A 112 18.72 18.44 16.09
N THR A 113 18.29 18.22 14.86
CA THR A 113 18.69 17.04 14.09
C THR A 113 19.68 17.39 12.98
N VAL A 114 20.68 16.53 12.79
CA VAL A 114 21.66 16.60 11.71
C VAL A 114 21.77 15.26 11.02
N TYR A 115 22.18 15.27 9.75
CA TYR A 115 22.42 14.05 9.02
C TYR A 115 23.92 13.80 8.91
N GLU A 116 24.43 12.91 9.74
CA GLU A 116 25.85 12.57 9.76
C GLU A 116 26.08 11.06 9.62
N ARG A 117 27.14 10.70 8.89
CA ARG A 117 27.54 9.31 8.68
C ARG A 117 26.40 8.41 8.16
N GLY A 118 25.56 8.96 7.29
CA GLY A 118 24.49 8.22 6.65
C GLY A 118 23.23 8.00 7.50
N ARG A 119 23.06 8.72 8.62
CA ARG A 119 21.88 8.62 9.49
C ARG A 119 21.54 9.94 10.19
N PRO A 120 20.26 10.19 10.50
CA PRO A 120 19.87 11.29 11.37
C PRO A 120 20.44 11.09 12.77
N GLN A 121 20.98 12.17 13.36
CA GLN A 121 21.44 12.23 14.74
C GLN A 121 20.73 13.37 15.46
N LEU A 122 20.32 13.14 16.69
CA LEU A 122 19.79 14.17 17.57
C LEU A 122 20.92 14.74 18.40
N VAL A 123 21.13 16.05 18.31
CA VAL A 123 22.11 16.80 19.11
C VAL A 123 21.36 17.69 20.09
N VAL A 124 21.83 17.71 21.34
CA VAL A 124 21.26 18.54 22.40
C VAL A 124 22.39 19.39 22.98
N PHE A 125 22.16 20.69 23.17
CA PHE A 125 23.12 21.58 23.76
C PHE A 125 22.46 22.65 24.67
N ASP A 126 23.23 23.20 25.60
CA ASP A 126 22.80 24.32 26.42
C ASP A 126 23.18 25.64 25.70
N ALA A 127 22.19 26.41 25.34
CA ALA A 127 22.35 27.66 24.59
C ALA A 127 22.92 28.82 25.48
N SER A 128 23.00 28.65 26.79
CA SER A 128 23.62 29.61 27.67
C SER A 128 25.16 29.53 27.68
N THR A 129 25.70 28.35 27.37
CA THR A 129 27.15 28.07 27.44
C THR A 129 27.83 28.05 26.08
N THR A 130 27.06 27.98 24.99
CA THR A 130 27.58 27.83 23.62
C THR A 130 27.81 29.20 22.98
N THR A 131 29.05 29.59 22.79
CA THR A 131 29.44 30.82 22.06
C THR A 131 30.20 30.48 20.78
N VAL A 132 29.50 30.24 19.66
CA VAL A 132 30.11 30.49 18.36
C VAL A 132 29.70 31.90 17.95
N ARG A 133 30.44 32.89 18.44
CA ARG A 133 30.17 34.32 18.16
C ARG A 133 30.55 34.65 16.73
N ALA A 134 29.58 34.69 15.83
CA ALA A 134 29.58 35.60 14.71
C ALA A 134 28.45 36.59 14.94
N SER A 135 28.76 37.75 15.55
CA SER A 135 27.82 38.86 15.67
C SER A 135 27.59 39.43 14.25
N ILE A 136 26.41 39.21 13.70
CA ILE A 136 26.02 39.79 12.42
C ILE A 136 25.15 41.00 12.73
N MET A 137 25.75 42.19 12.72
CA MET A 137 25.03 43.44 12.84
C MET A 137 24.45 43.82 11.48
N PRO A 138 23.18 44.15 11.37
CA PRO A 138 22.57 44.49 10.07
C PRO A 138 23.15 45.80 9.51
N PRO A 139 23.40 45.91 8.22
CA PRO A 139 23.58 47.22 7.59
C PRO A 139 22.28 48.03 7.68
N PRO A 140 22.35 49.36 7.84
CA PRO A 140 21.16 50.20 7.88
C PRO A 140 20.35 50.05 6.60
N ALA A 141 19.06 49.70 6.75
CA ALA A 141 18.16 49.48 5.64
C ALA A 141 18.03 50.71 4.75
N PRO A 142 18.16 50.59 3.40
CA PRO A 142 17.76 51.68 2.53
C PRO A 142 16.26 51.88 2.63
N ALA A 143 15.85 53.14 2.85
CA ALA A 143 14.47 53.51 2.96
C ALA A 143 13.66 53.09 1.72
N ALA A 144 12.68 52.22 1.92
CA ALA A 144 11.76 51.79 0.88
C ALA A 144 10.98 52.99 0.33
N LYS A 145 11.10 53.27 -0.97
CA LYS A 145 10.26 54.26 -1.66
C LYS A 145 8.84 53.71 -1.75
N PRO A 146 7.81 54.54 -1.47
CA PRO A 146 6.43 54.11 -1.68
C PRO A 146 6.17 53.91 -3.17
N VAL A 147 5.62 52.78 -3.52
CA VAL A 147 5.08 52.54 -4.87
C VAL A 147 3.69 53.19 -4.94
N GLU A 148 3.59 54.35 -5.58
CA GLU A 148 2.31 54.97 -5.90
C GLU A 148 1.66 54.31 -7.13
N GLY A 149 0.40 53.97 -6.99
CA GLY A 149 -0.56 53.86 -8.06
C GLY A 149 -0.75 52.53 -8.75
N VAL A 150 -1.60 51.68 -8.20
CA VAL A 150 -2.36 50.71 -9.00
C VAL A 150 -3.81 50.71 -8.56
N LEU A 151 -4.66 50.88 -9.55
CA LEU A 151 -6.13 50.96 -9.43
C LEU A 151 -6.72 49.71 -8.73
N ALA A 152 -7.62 49.93 -7.83
CA ALA A 152 -8.26 48.95 -6.97
C ALA A 152 -9.00 47.87 -7.76
N SER A 153 -8.41 46.71 -7.88
CA SER A 153 -9.15 45.50 -8.15
C SER A 153 -9.57 44.84 -6.83
N ARG A 154 -10.80 44.33 -6.81
CA ARG A 154 -11.46 43.89 -5.56
C ARG A 154 -11.17 42.42 -5.19
N GLY A 155 -10.05 41.84 -5.62
CA GLY A 155 -9.68 40.45 -5.38
C GLY A 155 -9.04 40.21 -4.02
N LEU A 156 -9.03 38.96 -3.56
CA LEU A 156 -8.35 38.52 -2.34
C LEU A 156 -6.87 38.89 -2.38
N VAL A 157 -6.22 38.71 -3.53
CA VAL A 157 -4.81 39.03 -3.77
C VAL A 157 -4.51 40.50 -3.59
N ASP A 158 -5.41 41.36 -4.03
CA ASP A 158 -5.24 42.83 -3.90
C ASP A 158 -5.44 43.32 -2.47
N ARG A 159 -6.29 42.64 -1.69
CA ARG A 159 -6.43 42.90 -0.25
C ARG A 159 -5.16 42.48 0.51
N VAL A 160 -4.56 41.32 0.18
CA VAL A 160 -3.28 40.85 0.75
C VAL A 160 -2.15 41.82 0.39
N ARG A 161 -2.16 42.43 -0.81
CA ARG A 161 -1.19 43.46 -1.23
C ARG A 161 -1.39 44.78 -0.51
N ALA A 162 -2.65 45.23 -0.37
CA ALA A 162 -2.96 46.50 0.25
C ALA A 162 -2.69 46.49 1.76
N ASP A 163 -2.82 45.35 2.41
CA ASP A 163 -2.56 45.20 3.83
C ASP A 163 -1.43 44.16 4.05
N GLN A 164 -0.19 44.63 3.99
CA GLN A 164 1.00 43.82 4.27
C GLN A 164 1.14 43.44 5.74
N VAL A 165 0.40 44.06 6.63
CA VAL A 165 0.50 43.81 8.07
C VAL A 165 -0.42 42.67 8.51
N THR A 166 -1.68 42.70 8.10
CA THR A 166 -2.62 41.65 8.47
C THR A 166 -2.87 40.68 7.32
N GLY A 167 -3.14 41.17 6.10
CA GLY A 167 -3.38 40.35 4.90
C GLY A 167 -4.36 39.20 5.03
N LEU A 168 -4.91 39.03 6.20
CA LEU A 168 -5.97 38.08 6.45
C LEU A 168 -7.29 38.67 5.97
N PRO A 169 -8.17 37.89 5.34
CA PRO A 169 -9.51 38.34 5.04
C PRO A 169 -10.21 38.74 6.35
N ASP A 170 -11.01 39.80 6.29
CA ASP A 170 -11.81 40.21 7.44
C ASP A 170 -12.73 39.04 7.86
N ILE A 171 -12.44 38.49 9.03
CA ILE A 171 -13.14 37.30 9.57
C ILE A 171 -14.59 37.62 9.89
N THR A 172 -14.91 38.89 10.12
CA THR A 172 -16.31 39.34 10.39
C THR A 172 -17.22 39.18 9.17
N ALA A 173 -16.63 39.11 7.95
CA ALA A 173 -17.38 38.93 6.71
C ALA A 173 -17.59 37.46 6.32
N VAL A 174 -16.94 36.53 7.01
CA VAL A 174 -17.06 35.09 6.73
C VAL A 174 -18.14 34.51 7.63
N GLY A 175 -19.34 34.34 7.09
CA GLY A 175 -20.39 33.61 7.78
C GLY A 175 -19.94 32.15 8.04
N THR A 176 -19.89 31.75 9.29
CA THR A 176 -19.70 30.34 9.64
C THR A 176 -20.95 29.58 9.23
N ARG A 177 -20.76 28.52 8.43
CA ARG A 177 -21.81 27.58 8.05
C ARG A 177 -21.47 26.22 8.61
N GLU A 178 -22.47 25.55 9.17
CA GLU A 178 -22.31 24.20 9.60
C GLU A 178 -21.87 23.30 8.42
N TYR A 179 -20.83 22.50 8.63
CA TYR A 179 -20.32 21.63 7.59
C TYR A 179 -21.35 20.58 7.21
N SER A 180 -21.73 20.55 5.94
CA SER A 180 -22.58 19.51 5.36
C SER A 180 -21.73 18.64 4.44
N PRO A 181 -21.48 17.37 4.80
CA PRO A 181 -20.64 16.49 4.00
C PRO A 181 -21.36 16.12 2.69
N ARG A 182 -20.88 16.69 1.60
CA ARG A 182 -21.31 16.33 0.25
C ARG A 182 -20.23 15.48 -0.38
N MET A 183 -20.59 14.29 -0.86
CA MET A 183 -19.68 13.43 -1.59
C MET A 183 -19.53 13.95 -3.03
N SER A 184 -18.30 14.09 -3.48
CA SER A 184 -17.92 14.45 -4.83
C SER A 184 -16.99 13.39 -5.42
N LEU A 185 -16.97 13.27 -6.73
CA LEU A 185 -16.01 12.40 -7.40
C LEU A 185 -14.60 12.96 -7.21
N GLU A 186 -13.75 12.23 -6.47
CA GLU A 186 -12.36 12.61 -6.21
C GLU A 186 -11.42 12.05 -7.28
N THR A 187 -11.63 10.80 -7.64
CA THR A 187 -10.70 10.09 -8.53
C THR A 187 -11.44 9.07 -9.38
N ILE A 188 -11.07 9.03 -10.64
CA ILE A 188 -11.37 7.91 -11.53
C ILE A 188 -10.12 7.04 -11.53
N GLY A 189 -10.22 5.84 -10.97
CA GLY A 189 -9.13 4.85 -10.99
C GLY A 189 -8.73 4.54 -12.42
N GLN A 190 -7.45 4.26 -12.62
CA GLN A 190 -6.97 3.91 -13.96
C GLN A 190 -7.77 2.75 -14.52
N PRO A 191 -8.42 2.92 -15.67
CA PRO A 191 -9.03 1.80 -16.37
C PRO A 191 -7.93 0.81 -16.74
N TYR A 192 -8.19 -0.46 -16.54
CA TYR A 192 -7.26 -1.52 -16.88
C TYR A 192 -7.90 -2.52 -17.82
N MET A 193 -7.07 -3.12 -18.64
CA MET A 193 -7.41 -4.28 -19.42
C MET A 193 -6.35 -5.35 -19.19
N SER A 194 -6.78 -6.57 -18.94
CA SER A 194 -5.90 -7.71 -18.79
C SER A 194 -6.39 -8.88 -19.64
N SER A 195 -5.46 -9.57 -20.25
CA SER A 195 -5.71 -10.82 -20.93
C SER A 195 -4.68 -11.84 -20.47
N GLY A 196 -5.05 -13.09 -20.44
CA GLY A 196 -4.14 -14.15 -20.04
C GLY A 196 -4.70 -15.53 -20.30
N GLY A 197 -3.80 -16.51 -20.24
CA GLY A 197 -4.14 -17.93 -20.20
C GLY A 197 -3.82 -18.47 -18.82
N GLY A 198 -4.71 -19.28 -18.28
CA GLY A 198 -4.49 -19.93 -16.98
C GLY A 198 -5.05 -21.35 -17.00
N PRO A 199 -4.98 -22.05 -15.87
CA PRO A 199 -5.61 -23.37 -15.73
C PRO A 199 -7.10 -23.35 -16.09
N PHE A 200 -7.70 -22.16 -16.08
CA PHE A 200 -9.12 -21.93 -16.32
C PHE A 200 -9.45 -21.42 -17.74
N GLY A 201 -8.47 -21.41 -18.66
CA GLY A 201 -8.63 -20.94 -20.03
C GLY A 201 -8.08 -19.53 -20.28
N THR A 202 -8.30 -19.01 -21.50
CA THR A 202 -7.99 -17.62 -21.84
C THR A 202 -9.09 -16.70 -21.34
N PHE A 203 -8.69 -15.55 -20.80
CA PHE A 203 -9.62 -14.51 -20.37
C PHE A 203 -9.19 -13.14 -20.90
N VAL A 204 -10.16 -12.28 -21.13
CA VAL A 204 -9.99 -10.84 -21.30
C VAL A 204 -10.88 -10.17 -20.27
N ARG A 205 -10.32 -9.26 -19.50
CA ARG A 205 -11.06 -8.49 -18.50
C ARG A 205 -10.69 -7.02 -18.64
N ALA A 206 -11.70 -6.18 -18.54
CA ALA A 206 -11.53 -4.74 -18.48
C ALA A 206 -12.25 -4.20 -17.25
N GLY A 207 -11.72 -3.18 -16.62
CA GLY A 207 -12.36 -2.64 -15.43
C GLY A 207 -11.88 -1.25 -15.10
N GLY A 208 -12.54 -0.66 -14.11
CA GLY A 208 -12.20 0.63 -13.56
C GLY A 208 -12.86 0.83 -12.20
N ALA A 209 -12.44 1.88 -11.51
CA ALA A 209 -13.00 2.24 -10.22
C ALA A 209 -13.30 3.75 -10.16
N LEU A 210 -14.33 4.10 -9.42
CA LEU A 210 -14.69 5.47 -9.09
C LEU A 210 -14.55 5.65 -7.59
N MET A 211 -13.89 6.72 -7.18
CA MET A 211 -13.75 7.09 -5.79
C MET A 211 -14.43 8.43 -5.53
N PHE A 212 -15.30 8.44 -4.56
CA PHE A 212 -15.99 9.62 -4.08
C PHE A 212 -15.59 9.88 -2.63
N GLY A 213 -15.41 11.15 -2.29
CA GLY A 213 -15.14 11.56 -0.92
C GLY A 213 -15.82 12.87 -0.59
N ASP A 214 -15.87 13.17 0.68
CA ASP A 214 -16.24 14.48 1.15
C ASP A 214 -14.99 15.36 1.34
N MET A 215 -15.17 16.67 1.44
CA MET A 215 -14.08 17.64 1.52
C MET A 215 -13.11 17.39 2.68
N LEU A 216 -13.57 16.82 3.80
CA LEU A 216 -12.72 16.49 4.95
C LEU A 216 -12.14 15.08 4.89
N GLY A 217 -12.52 14.26 3.89
CA GLY A 217 -12.08 12.88 3.76
C GLY A 217 -12.64 11.93 4.82
N GLU A 218 -13.69 12.36 5.53
CA GLU A 218 -14.33 11.56 6.58
C GLU A 218 -15.24 10.46 6.03
N ARG A 219 -15.76 10.67 4.82
CA ARG A 219 -16.64 9.72 4.13
C ARG A 219 -16.04 9.39 2.78
N ARG A 220 -15.96 8.11 2.51
CA ARG A 220 -15.43 7.59 1.25
C ARG A 220 -16.35 6.53 0.68
N LEU A 221 -16.56 6.60 -0.64
CA LEU A 221 -17.25 5.59 -1.39
C LEU A 221 -16.35 5.17 -2.55
N ALA A 222 -16.07 3.90 -2.66
CA ALA A 222 -15.42 3.31 -3.81
C ALA A 222 -16.40 2.38 -4.52
N ALA A 223 -16.47 2.48 -5.84
CA ALA A 223 -17.23 1.58 -6.68
C ALA A 223 -16.32 1.07 -7.80
N GLY A 224 -16.16 -0.24 -7.88
CA GLY A 224 -15.36 -0.92 -8.89
C GLY A 224 -16.22 -1.80 -9.78
N VAL A 225 -15.92 -1.81 -11.08
CA VAL A 225 -16.53 -2.72 -12.04
C VAL A 225 -15.45 -3.40 -12.87
N GLN A 226 -15.60 -4.69 -13.08
CA GLN A 226 -14.79 -5.48 -13.98
C GLN A 226 -15.72 -6.26 -14.92
N VAL A 227 -15.51 -6.14 -16.19
CA VAL A 227 -16.24 -6.88 -17.22
C VAL A 227 -15.34 -7.96 -17.80
N GLY A 228 -15.81 -9.19 -17.83
CA GLY A 228 -15.14 -10.33 -18.45
C GLY A 228 -15.67 -10.65 -19.84
N ASN A 229 -15.25 -11.79 -20.39
CA ASN A 229 -15.69 -12.28 -21.71
C ASN A 229 -17.22 -12.47 -21.79
N HIS A 230 -17.85 -12.75 -20.65
CA HIS A 230 -19.29 -12.90 -20.49
C HIS A 230 -19.76 -12.09 -19.28
N LEU A 231 -21.01 -11.69 -19.24
CA LEU A 231 -21.60 -11.01 -18.08
C LEU A 231 -21.44 -11.81 -16.79
N ARG A 232 -21.44 -13.15 -16.86
CA ARG A 232 -21.20 -14.06 -15.73
C ARG A 232 -19.75 -14.01 -15.21
N ASP A 233 -18.82 -13.43 -15.96
CA ASP A 233 -17.42 -13.25 -15.59
C ASP A 233 -17.14 -11.84 -15.08
N SER A 234 -18.21 -11.04 -14.97
CA SER A 234 -18.12 -9.65 -14.52
C SER A 234 -18.22 -9.56 -13.01
N ALA A 235 -17.44 -8.67 -12.42
CA ALA A 235 -17.41 -8.39 -10.99
C ALA A 235 -17.84 -6.96 -10.73
N PHE A 236 -18.47 -6.76 -9.59
CA PHE A 236 -18.82 -5.45 -9.08
C PHE A 236 -18.45 -5.39 -7.59
N GLU A 237 -17.88 -4.29 -7.15
CA GLU A 237 -17.61 -4.00 -5.75
C GLU A 237 -18.06 -2.57 -5.44
N PHE A 238 -18.69 -2.43 -4.31
CA PHE A 238 -19.03 -1.15 -3.73
C PHE A 238 -18.61 -1.16 -2.27
N ARG A 239 -17.94 -0.09 -1.83
CA ARG A 239 -17.48 0.05 -0.44
C ARG A 239 -17.72 1.47 0.03
N PHE A 240 -18.55 1.62 1.04
CA PHE A 240 -18.74 2.87 1.76
C PHE A 240 -18.01 2.80 3.11
N LEU A 241 -17.34 3.90 3.50
CA LEU A 241 -16.64 4.01 4.78
C LEU A 241 -16.86 5.41 5.36
N ASN A 242 -17.27 5.46 6.63
CA ASN A 242 -17.35 6.67 7.43
C ASN A 242 -16.28 6.61 8.54
N GLN A 243 -15.37 7.59 8.54
CA GLN A 243 -14.22 7.71 9.44
C GLN A 243 -14.30 8.95 10.34
N GLN A 244 -15.46 9.59 10.43
CA GLN A 244 -15.68 10.81 11.21
C GLN A 244 -15.40 10.65 12.71
N ARG A 245 -15.59 9.44 13.22
CA ARG A 245 -15.35 9.11 14.63
C ARG A 245 -14.29 8.02 14.73
N ARG A 246 -13.73 7.84 15.93
CA ARG A 246 -12.77 6.78 16.18
C ARG A 246 -13.29 5.37 15.83
N TRP A 247 -14.57 5.11 16.05
CA TRP A 247 -15.23 3.96 15.47
C TRP A 247 -15.62 4.27 14.02
N ASN A 248 -14.88 3.69 13.11
CA ASN A 248 -15.17 3.75 11.68
C ASN A 248 -16.24 2.72 11.35
N TRP A 249 -17.21 3.07 10.55
CA TRP A 249 -18.23 2.14 10.10
C TRP A 249 -18.46 2.24 8.60
N GLY A 250 -18.93 1.18 8.01
CA GLY A 250 -19.15 1.14 6.58
C GLY A 250 -20.00 -0.02 6.12
N ALA A 251 -20.16 -0.11 4.81
CA ALA A 251 -20.85 -1.20 4.15
C ALA A 251 -20.08 -1.64 2.91
N VAL A 252 -20.13 -2.92 2.60
CA VAL A 252 -19.52 -3.53 1.43
C VAL A 252 -20.57 -4.33 0.70
N GLY A 253 -20.66 -4.15 -0.63
CA GLY A 253 -21.45 -4.99 -1.52
C GLY A 253 -20.54 -5.54 -2.61
N GLU A 254 -20.58 -6.83 -2.85
CA GLU A 254 -19.70 -7.52 -3.77
C GLU A 254 -20.50 -8.48 -4.65
N LEU A 255 -20.20 -8.47 -5.94
CA LEU A 255 -20.57 -9.51 -6.88
C LEU A 255 -19.27 -10.08 -7.47
N VAL A 256 -18.93 -11.30 -7.09
CA VAL A 256 -17.66 -11.92 -7.47
C VAL A 256 -17.91 -13.22 -8.22
N PRO A 257 -17.52 -13.30 -9.49
CA PRO A 257 -17.54 -14.55 -10.23
C PRO A 257 -16.35 -15.42 -9.82
N GLY A 258 -16.59 -16.70 -9.65
CA GLY A 258 -15.58 -17.71 -9.49
C GLY A 258 -15.72 -18.77 -10.59
N LEU A 259 -14.63 -19.10 -11.25
CA LEU A 259 -14.58 -20.15 -12.23
C LEU A 259 -13.53 -21.18 -11.82
N ARG A 260 -13.95 -22.44 -11.76
CA ARG A 260 -13.07 -23.58 -11.54
C ARG A 260 -13.15 -24.46 -12.78
N ARG A 261 -12.00 -24.94 -13.24
CA ARG A 261 -11.90 -25.88 -14.34
C ARG A 261 -11.13 -27.11 -13.89
N TYR A 262 -11.77 -28.23 -13.90
CA TYR A 262 -11.11 -29.52 -13.73
C TYR A 262 -10.86 -30.15 -15.09
N ARG A 263 -9.71 -30.77 -15.28
CA ARG A 263 -9.37 -31.50 -16.49
C ARG A 263 -9.10 -32.96 -16.14
N ARG A 264 -9.56 -33.84 -17.01
CA ARG A 264 -9.25 -35.26 -17.00
C ARG A 264 -8.78 -35.64 -18.38
N PHE A 265 -7.81 -36.50 -18.43
CA PHE A 265 -7.27 -37.06 -19.68
C PHE A 265 -7.13 -38.55 -19.49
N GLY A 266 -7.35 -39.31 -20.57
CA GLY A 266 -7.14 -40.76 -20.52
C GLY A 266 -7.51 -41.44 -21.81
N GLU A 267 -7.15 -42.70 -21.89
CA GLU A 267 -7.57 -43.60 -22.98
C GLU A 267 -8.93 -44.14 -22.63
N VAL A 268 -9.81 -44.18 -23.64
CA VAL A 268 -11.16 -44.72 -23.57
C VAL A 268 -11.40 -45.55 -24.85
N GLU A 269 -12.40 -46.40 -24.84
CA GLU A 269 -12.87 -47.12 -26.04
C GLU A 269 -14.02 -46.34 -26.66
N HIS A 270 -13.95 -46.09 -27.95
CA HIS A 270 -15.00 -45.42 -28.74
C HIS A 270 -15.24 -46.23 -30.01
N ASP A 271 -16.46 -46.71 -30.18
CA ASP A 271 -16.87 -47.60 -31.31
C ASP A 271 -15.99 -48.87 -31.46
N GLY A 272 -15.47 -49.40 -30.34
CA GLY A 272 -14.61 -50.60 -30.34
C GLY A 272 -13.15 -50.31 -30.68
N GLU A 273 -12.73 -49.04 -30.85
CA GLU A 273 -11.35 -48.63 -31.10
C GLU A 273 -10.79 -47.78 -29.94
N PRO A 274 -9.49 -47.89 -29.69
CA PRO A 274 -8.85 -47.00 -28.70
C PRO A 274 -8.98 -45.56 -29.11
N ALA A 275 -9.39 -44.71 -28.18
CA ALA A 275 -9.57 -43.27 -28.37
C ALA A 275 -9.02 -42.50 -27.16
N PHE A 276 -8.70 -41.23 -27.34
CA PHE A 276 -8.20 -40.34 -26.29
C PHE A 276 -9.30 -39.37 -25.86
N LEU A 277 -9.67 -39.44 -24.57
CA LEU A 277 -10.64 -38.54 -23.94
C LEU A 277 -9.92 -37.35 -23.33
N GLN A 278 -10.38 -36.15 -23.71
CA GLN A 278 -10.11 -34.92 -22.98
C GLN A 278 -11.42 -34.36 -22.42
N GLN A 279 -11.55 -34.31 -21.10
CA GLN A 279 -12.72 -33.80 -20.43
C GLN A 279 -12.38 -32.54 -19.64
N SER A 280 -13.19 -31.50 -19.81
CA SER A 280 -13.09 -30.24 -19.06
C SER A 280 -14.40 -29.96 -18.35
N ASP A 281 -14.35 -29.92 -17.03
CA ASP A 281 -15.48 -29.68 -16.14
C ASP A 281 -15.34 -28.25 -15.57
N TYR A 282 -16.23 -27.38 -16.00
CA TYR A 282 -16.28 -25.98 -15.60
C TYR A 282 -17.36 -25.81 -14.52
N LEU A 283 -16.96 -25.46 -13.31
CA LEU A 283 -17.85 -25.02 -12.24
C LEU A 283 -17.76 -23.51 -12.12
N GLN A 284 -18.79 -22.81 -12.50
CA GLN A 284 -18.94 -21.37 -12.35
C GLN A 284 -19.77 -21.07 -11.12
N ARG A 285 -19.28 -20.18 -10.26
CA ARG A 285 -19.97 -19.69 -9.09
C ARG A 285 -20.14 -18.17 -9.21
N MET A 286 -21.37 -17.68 -9.05
CA MET A 286 -21.68 -16.27 -8.88
C MET A 286 -21.96 -16.04 -7.41
N GLN A 287 -21.19 -15.18 -6.76
CA GLN A 287 -21.30 -14.90 -5.34
C GLN A 287 -21.69 -13.44 -5.12
N PHE A 288 -22.79 -13.24 -4.43
CA PHE A 288 -23.24 -11.95 -3.92
C PHE A 288 -22.94 -11.88 -2.44
N ARG A 289 -22.39 -10.77 -2.00
CA ARG A 289 -22.14 -10.52 -0.56
C ARG A 289 -22.52 -9.10 -0.22
N VAL A 290 -23.26 -8.94 0.88
CA VAL A 290 -23.52 -7.66 1.50
C VAL A 290 -23.12 -7.75 2.96
N ALA A 291 -22.30 -6.84 3.43
CA ALA A 291 -21.81 -6.83 4.79
C ALA A 291 -21.65 -5.41 5.34
N GLY A 292 -21.93 -5.26 6.63
CA GLY A 292 -21.52 -4.12 7.43
C GLY A 292 -20.08 -4.30 7.91
N LEU A 293 -19.36 -3.21 8.04
CA LEU A 293 -18.01 -3.12 8.58
C LEU A 293 -17.98 -2.16 9.77
N LEU A 294 -17.33 -2.56 10.84
CA LEU A 294 -17.01 -1.70 11.97
C LEU A 294 -15.51 -1.84 12.27
N ALA A 295 -14.78 -0.73 12.33
CA ALA A 295 -13.35 -0.77 12.57
C ALA A 295 -12.93 0.20 13.67
N TYR A 296 -12.03 -0.25 14.54
CA TYR A 296 -11.47 0.55 15.62
C TYR A 296 -9.94 0.64 15.45
N PRO A 297 -9.40 1.81 15.06
CA PRO A 297 -7.96 2.03 15.01
C PRO A 297 -7.42 2.24 16.43
N PHE A 298 -6.49 1.40 16.87
CA PHE A 298 -5.72 1.59 18.09
C PHE A 298 -4.65 2.68 17.90
N ASP A 299 -3.97 2.61 16.76
CA ASP A 299 -2.98 3.58 16.29
C ASP A 299 -2.98 3.64 14.75
N ARG A 300 -1.96 4.28 14.15
CA ARG A 300 -1.84 4.42 12.68
C ARG A 300 -1.58 3.09 11.95
N GLY A 301 -1.00 2.13 12.63
CA GLY A 301 -0.63 0.84 12.05
C GLY A 301 -1.52 -0.32 12.49
N LEU A 302 -2.27 -0.20 13.59
CA LEU A 302 -3.02 -1.31 14.19
C LEU A 302 -4.51 -0.99 14.32
N ARG A 303 -5.36 -1.87 13.81
CA ARG A 303 -6.83 -1.77 13.95
C ARG A 303 -7.50 -3.12 14.10
N LEU A 304 -8.63 -3.12 14.79
CA LEU A 304 -9.59 -4.21 14.83
C LEU A 304 -10.69 -3.94 13.80
N GLU A 305 -11.02 -4.94 13.00
CA GLU A 305 -12.13 -4.90 12.06
C GLU A 305 -13.17 -5.97 12.45
N LEU A 306 -14.43 -5.59 12.50
CA LEU A 306 -15.56 -6.50 12.69
C LEU A 306 -16.45 -6.39 11.45
N THR A 307 -16.92 -7.52 10.95
CA THR A 307 -17.81 -7.58 9.79
C THR A 307 -19.00 -8.46 10.11
N ALA A 308 -20.17 -8.10 9.60
CA ALA A 308 -21.35 -8.96 9.66
C ALA A 308 -22.13 -8.82 8.35
N GLY A 309 -22.54 -9.92 7.77
CA GLY A 309 -23.21 -9.89 6.47
C GLY A 309 -23.80 -11.23 6.04
N VAL A 310 -24.32 -11.21 4.83
CA VAL A 310 -24.90 -12.38 4.17
C VAL A 310 -24.20 -12.59 2.84
N ARG A 311 -23.98 -13.85 2.53
CA ARG A 311 -23.44 -14.31 1.26
C ARG A 311 -24.42 -15.26 0.60
N TYR A 312 -24.76 -14.98 -0.66
CA TYR A 312 -25.55 -15.83 -1.52
C TYR A 312 -24.71 -16.31 -2.70
N ALA A 313 -24.71 -17.59 -3.01
CA ALA A 313 -23.96 -18.15 -4.12
C ALA A 313 -24.85 -19.02 -5.00
N MET A 314 -24.73 -18.82 -6.32
CA MET A 314 -25.34 -19.64 -7.36
C MET A 314 -24.26 -20.38 -8.12
N TYR A 315 -24.59 -21.57 -8.60
CA TYR A 315 -23.66 -22.46 -9.29
C TYR A 315 -24.18 -22.79 -10.68
N HIS A 316 -23.24 -22.93 -11.60
CA HIS A 316 -23.49 -23.39 -12.96
C HIS A 316 -22.35 -24.30 -13.40
N ARG A 317 -22.65 -25.48 -13.89
CA ARG A 317 -21.66 -26.48 -14.28
C ARG A 317 -21.80 -26.77 -15.77
N GLU A 318 -20.68 -26.80 -16.46
CA GLU A 318 -20.59 -27.16 -17.86
C GLU A 318 -19.48 -28.22 -18.03
N LEU A 319 -19.86 -29.39 -18.48
CA LEU A 319 -18.96 -30.49 -18.79
C LEU A 319 -18.76 -30.52 -20.30
N ARG A 320 -17.52 -30.39 -20.75
CA ARG A 320 -17.12 -30.54 -22.16
C ARG A 320 -16.24 -31.76 -22.31
N SER A 321 -16.67 -32.69 -23.15
CA SER A 321 -15.92 -33.89 -23.47
C SER A 321 -15.53 -33.86 -24.94
N GLN A 322 -14.29 -34.20 -25.23
CA GLN A 322 -13.75 -34.33 -26.57
C GLN A 322 -13.04 -35.67 -26.69
N ILE A 323 -13.48 -36.49 -27.64
CA ILE A 323 -12.88 -37.76 -27.96
C ILE A 323 -12.12 -37.61 -29.28
N SER A 324 -10.89 -38.04 -29.33
CA SER A 324 -10.00 -37.92 -30.49
C SER A 324 -9.26 -39.21 -30.77
N SER A 325 -8.95 -39.45 -32.04
CA SER A 325 -8.11 -40.59 -32.45
C SER A 325 -6.68 -40.42 -31.92
N PRO A 326 -6.10 -41.39 -31.22
CA PRO A 326 -4.71 -41.34 -30.75
C PRO A 326 -3.69 -41.35 -31.89
N ILE A 327 -4.07 -41.82 -33.07
CA ILE A 327 -3.19 -41.96 -34.24
C ILE A 327 -3.18 -40.69 -35.09
N THR A 328 -4.35 -40.13 -35.36
CA THR A 328 -4.48 -38.99 -36.31
C THR A 328 -4.68 -37.65 -35.60
N GLY A 329 -4.99 -37.66 -34.31
CA GLY A 329 -5.39 -36.48 -33.57
C GLY A 329 -6.74 -35.87 -33.99
N ARG A 330 -7.44 -36.53 -34.92
CA ARG A 330 -8.76 -36.06 -35.39
C ARG A 330 -9.80 -36.18 -34.28
N VAL A 331 -10.59 -35.14 -34.11
CA VAL A 331 -11.73 -35.14 -33.19
C VAL A 331 -12.80 -36.08 -33.77
N LEU A 332 -13.19 -37.06 -32.99
CA LEU A 332 -14.23 -38.06 -33.33
C LEU A 332 -15.59 -37.59 -32.82
N GLU A 333 -15.61 -37.14 -31.56
CA GLU A 333 -16.82 -36.71 -30.88
C GLU A 333 -16.57 -35.50 -29.98
N THR A 334 -17.57 -34.64 -29.88
CA THR A 334 -17.57 -33.54 -28.92
C THR A 334 -18.93 -33.46 -28.26
N ASP A 335 -18.98 -33.52 -26.95
CA ASP A 335 -20.19 -33.40 -26.16
C ASP A 335 -20.11 -32.26 -25.15
N ARG A 336 -21.29 -31.65 -24.90
CA ARG A 336 -21.42 -30.52 -23.96
C ARG A 336 -22.68 -30.69 -23.13
N ILE A 337 -22.48 -30.93 -21.83
CA ILE A 337 -23.54 -31.08 -20.85
C ILE A 337 -23.56 -29.88 -19.94
N THR A 338 -24.71 -29.25 -19.75
CA THR A 338 -24.90 -28.11 -18.90
C THR A 338 -25.88 -28.45 -17.78
N SER A 339 -25.56 -28.09 -16.53
CA SER A 339 -26.40 -28.34 -15.35
C SER A 339 -26.37 -27.16 -14.36
N SER A 340 -27.22 -27.16 -13.36
CA SER A 340 -27.27 -26.13 -12.31
C SER A 340 -25.96 -26.05 -11.49
N GLY A 341 -25.16 -27.10 -11.47
CA GLY A 341 -23.91 -27.15 -10.69
C GLY A 341 -24.07 -27.31 -9.19
N GLY A 342 -25.29 -27.33 -8.69
CA GLY A 342 -25.66 -27.47 -7.28
C GLY A 342 -26.79 -26.52 -6.87
N GLU A 343 -27.40 -26.78 -5.71
CA GLU A 343 -28.36 -25.87 -5.11
C GLU A 343 -27.68 -24.57 -4.67
N PRO A 344 -28.35 -23.42 -4.83
CA PRO A 344 -27.84 -22.16 -4.31
C PRO A 344 -27.58 -22.24 -2.80
N THR A 345 -26.62 -21.47 -2.31
CA THR A 345 -26.30 -21.44 -0.88
C THR A 345 -26.38 -20.04 -0.31
N THR A 346 -27.04 -19.92 0.86
CA THR A 346 -27.10 -18.70 1.64
C THR A 346 -26.44 -18.94 2.99
N VAL A 347 -25.48 -18.12 3.34
CA VAL A 347 -24.81 -18.16 4.63
C VAL A 347 -24.73 -16.78 5.26
N ALA A 348 -25.00 -16.69 6.54
CA ALA A 348 -24.72 -15.51 7.35
C ALA A 348 -23.27 -15.60 7.85
N GLU A 349 -22.55 -14.49 7.79
CA GLU A 349 -21.14 -14.41 8.18
C GLU A 349 -20.92 -13.34 9.23
N VAL A 350 -20.14 -13.66 10.24
CA VAL A 350 -19.60 -12.67 11.20
C VAL A 350 -18.11 -12.84 11.24
N GLY A 351 -17.37 -11.76 11.06
CA GLY A 351 -15.91 -11.79 10.99
C GLY A 351 -15.27 -10.85 12.00
N ALA A 352 -14.12 -11.26 12.52
CA ALA A 352 -13.22 -10.41 13.28
C ALA A 352 -11.81 -10.50 12.72
N ALA A 353 -11.17 -9.36 12.50
CA ALA A 353 -9.81 -9.30 11.99
C ALA A 353 -8.96 -8.29 12.76
N LEU A 354 -7.75 -8.70 13.14
CA LEU A 354 -6.71 -7.81 13.63
C LEU A 354 -5.76 -7.49 12.47
N VAL A 355 -5.65 -6.21 12.12
CA VAL A 355 -4.87 -5.74 10.97
C VAL A 355 -3.78 -4.81 11.45
N HIS A 356 -2.55 -5.12 11.07
CA HIS A 356 -1.37 -4.30 11.36
C HIS A 356 -0.58 -4.04 10.09
N ASP A 357 -0.11 -2.79 9.93
CA ASP A 357 0.75 -2.41 8.81
C ASP A 357 1.66 -1.24 9.20
N THR A 358 2.95 -1.52 9.29
CA THR A 358 4.02 -0.55 9.52
C THR A 358 5.08 -0.62 8.42
N THR A 359 4.69 -1.10 7.24
CA THR A 359 5.63 -1.28 6.14
C THR A 359 6.06 0.05 5.53
N VAL A 360 7.37 0.16 5.29
CA VAL A 360 7.97 1.24 4.52
C VAL A 360 8.34 0.71 3.15
N PHE A 361 7.77 1.32 2.11
CA PHE A 361 7.99 0.91 0.74
C PHE A 361 9.25 1.52 0.14
N GLY A 362 9.98 0.70 -0.62
CA GLY A 362 10.98 1.15 -1.57
C GLY A 362 10.41 1.33 -2.98
N MET A 363 11.25 1.22 -3.99
CA MET A 363 10.86 1.44 -5.39
C MET A 363 9.97 0.31 -5.95
N THR A 364 10.24 -0.95 -5.59
CA THR A 364 9.54 -2.12 -6.15
C THR A 364 8.76 -2.93 -5.12
N GLY A 365 8.92 -2.63 -3.84
CA GLY A 365 8.24 -3.34 -2.76
C GLY A 365 8.64 -2.88 -1.37
N PRO A 366 8.09 -3.48 -0.30
CA PRO A 366 8.42 -3.12 1.07
C PRO A 366 9.88 -3.45 1.42
N LEU A 367 10.56 -2.55 2.13
CA LEU A 367 11.95 -2.69 2.58
C LEU A 367 12.06 -3.07 4.05
N VAL A 368 11.28 -2.42 4.92
CA VAL A 368 11.29 -2.63 6.36
C VAL A 368 9.89 -2.55 6.94
N GLY A 369 9.71 -3.08 8.14
CA GLY A 369 8.44 -3.07 8.86
C GLY A 369 7.79 -4.43 8.96
N SER A 370 6.53 -4.42 9.35
CA SER A 370 5.70 -5.64 9.43
C SER A 370 4.28 -5.37 8.99
N ARG A 371 3.66 -6.39 8.43
CA ARG A 371 2.25 -6.36 8.05
C ARG A 371 1.64 -7.70 8.40
N TYR A 372 0.48 -7.68 9.05
CA TYR A 372 -0.28 -8.90 9.26
C TYR A 372 -1.79 -8.65 9.25
N ARG A 373 -2.51 -9.70 8.87
CA ARG A 373 -3.96 -9.82 9.00
C ARG A 373 -4.28 -11.18 9.62
N LEU A 374 -4.85 -11.15 10.81
CA LEU A 374 -5.35 -12.32 11.52
C LEU A 374 -6.86 -12.22 11.54
N GLU A 375 -7.55 -13.11 10.83
CA GLU A 375 -9.00 -13.05 10.64
C GLU A 375 -9.65 -14.41 10.90
N ILE A 376 -10.78 -14.39 11.58
CA ILE A 376 -11.69 -15.51 11.68
C ILE A 376 -13.08 -15.06 11.24
N THR A 377 -13.74 -15.86 10.40
CA THR A 377 -15.07 -15.56 9.86
C THR A 377 -15.93 -16.82 9.90
N PRO A 378 -16.64 -17.09 11.01
CA PRO A 378 -17.71 -18.08 11.06
C PRO A 378 -18.81 -17.77 10.03
N ALA A 379 -19.32 -18.80 9.40
CA ALA A 379 -20.41 -18.79 8.45
C ALA A 379 -21.42 -19.87 8.84
N VAL A 380 -22.70 -19.53 8.88
CA VAL A 380 -23.80 -20.43 9.24
C VAL A 380 -24.98 -20.23 8.27
N GLY A 381 -25.66 -21.32 7.95
CA GLY A 381 -26.79 -21.34 7.02
C GLY A 381 -26.90 -22.71 6.34
N GLU A 382 -27.05 -22.75 5.03
CA GLU A 382 -27.01 -24.00 4.27
C GLU A 382 -25.64 -24.69 4.32
N LEU A 383 -24.59 -23.94 4.73
CA LEU A 383 -23.25 -24.46 5.01
C LEU A 383 -22.76 -23.85 6.33
N SER A 384 -22.15 -24.69 7.17
CA SER A 384 -21.60 -24.30 8.47
C SER A 384 -20.10 -24.53 8.50
N TYR A 385 -19.32 -23.44 8.49
CA TYR A 385 -17.87 -23.48 8.53
C TYR A 385 -17.29 -22.16 9.09
N ALA A 386 -16.03 -22.16 9.47
CA ALA A 386 -15.28 -20.97 9.81
C ALA A 386 -14.10 -20.79 8.84
N ARG A 387 -13.98 -19.62 8.25
CA ARG A 387 -12.76 -19.24 7.52
C ARG A 387 -11.76 -18.66 8.49
N VAL A 388 -10.51 -19.04 8.33
CA VAL A 388 -9.36 -18.53 9.07
C VAL A 388 -8.33 -18.02 8.06
N LEU A 389 -7.85 -16.80 8.29
CA LEU A 389 -6.75 -16.21 7.53
C LEU A 389 -5.71 -15.67 8.52
N ALA A 390 -4.49 -16.14 8.41
CA ALA A 390 -3.33 -15.58 9.10
C ALA A 390 -2.26 -15.31 8.04
N ASP A 391 -2.11 -14.06 7.61
CA ASP A 391 -1.06 -13.61 6.68
C ASP A 391 -0.11 -12.69 7.45
N TYR A 392 1.05 -13.18 7.79
CA TYR A 392 2.10 -12.45 8.49
C TYR A 392 3.27 -12.20 7.56
N ARG A 393 3.72 -10.95 7.48
CA ARG A 393 4.85 -10.53 6.66
C ARG A 393 5.80 -9.67 7.49
N ARG A 394 7.09 -9.95 7.39
CA ARG A 394 8.16 -9.20 8.05
C ARG A 394 9.19 -8.79 7.02
N TYR A 395 9.61 -7.53 7.09
CA TYR A 395 10.62 -6.97 6.22
C TYR A 395 11.74 -6.40 7.10
N LEU A 396 12.96 -6.81 6.85
CA LEU A 396 14.14 -6.45 7.62
C LEU A 396 15.24 -6.00 6.67
N MET A 397 16.03 -5.03 7.08
CA MET A 397 17.24 -4.62 6.37
C MET A 397 18.43 -4.75 7.32
N PRO A 398 18.91 -5.97 7.56
CA PRO A 398 20.00 -6.22 8.52
C PRO A 398 21.29 -5.53 8.08
N VAL A 399 21.54 -5.47 6.79
CA VAL A 399 22.70 -4.80 6.19
C VAL A 399 22.23 -4.07 4.93
N LYS A 400 22.51 -2.77 4.81
CA LYS A 400 22.24 -2.02 3.57
C LYS A 400 23.11 -2.53 2.41
N PRO A 401 22.56 -2.67 1.22
CA PRO A 401 21.19 -2.40 0.77
C PRO A 401 20.28 -3.64 0.72
N TYR A 402 20.61 -4.71 1.44
CA TYR A 402 19.90 -5.99 1.38
C TYR A 402 18.66 -5.99 2.28
N SER A 403 17.48 -6.19 1.68
CA SER A 403 16.22 -6.36 2.40
C SER A 403 15.82 -7.83 2.41
N LEU A 404 15.53 -8.36 3.59
CA LEU A 404 14.98 -9.70 3.79
C LEU A 404 13.48 -9.60 4.01
N ALA A 405 12.70 -10.25 3.16
CA ALA A 405 11.26 -10.38 3.29
C ALA A 405 10.89 -11.82 3.65
N VAL A 406 10.05 -11.98 4.66
CA VAL A 406 9.52 -13.27 5.09
C VAL A 406 8.00 -13.17 5.17
N ARG A 407 7.31 -14.16 4.63
CA ARG A 407 5.86 -14.31 4.73
C ARG A 407 5.51 -15.70 5.24
N VAL A 408 4.54 -15.75 6.16
CA VAL A 408 3.85 -16.98 6.56
C VAL A 408 2.36 -16.72 6.37
N LEU A 409 1.73 -17.54 5.54
CA LEU A 409 0.32 -17.46 5.23
C LEU A 409 -0.36 -18.79 5.59
N HIS A 410 -1.38 -18.72 6.44
CA HIS A 410 -2.33 -19.80 6.64
C HIS A 410 -3.72 -19.32 6.21
N SER A 411 -4.33 -20.02 5.26
CA SER A 411 -5.68 -19.78 4.79
C SER A 411 -6.46 -21.09 4.80
N ALA A 412 -7.52 -21.15 5.58
CA ALA A 412 -8.19 -22.40 5.84
C ALA A 412 -9.70 -22.25 6.09
N ARG A 413 -10.42 -23.33 5.87
CA ARG A 413 -11.78 -23.53 6.35
C ARG A 413 -11.81 -24.69 7.34
N TYR A 414 -12.55 -24.50 8.42
CA TYR A 414 -12.77 -25.50 9.47
C TYR A 414 -14.26 -25.62 9.75
N GLY A 415 -14.74 -26.77 10.15
CA GLY A 415 -16.13 -27.04 10.46
C GLY A 415 -16.71 -28.19 9.64
N PRO A 416 -17.99 -28.52 9.87
CA PRO A 416 -18.63 -29.67 9.24
C PRO A 416 -18.62 -29.61 7.70
N ASP A 417 -18.92 -28.43 7.12
CA ASP A 417 -19.05 -28.24 5.68
C ASP A 417 -17.81 -27.55 5.07
N ALA A 418 -16.66 -27.58 5.77
CA ALA A 418 -15.44 -26.91 5.33
C ALA A 418 -14.90 -27.43 3.98
N ASP A 419 -15.17 -28.69 3.68
CA ASP A 419 -14.73 -29.40 2.48
C ASP A 419 -15.86 -29.65 1.45
N ASP A 420 -17.05 -29.02 1.62
CA ASP A 420 -18.17 -29.13 0.69
C ASP A 420 -17.77 -28.71 -0.72
N ASP A 421 -18.17 -29.48 -1.73
CA ASP A 421 -17.79 -29.29 -3.13
C ASP A 421 -18.25 -27.95 -3.73
N ARG A 422 -19.29 -27.35 -3.17
CA ARG A 422 -19.78 -26.00 -3.54
C ARG A 422 -18.84 -24.89 -3.12
N LEU A 423 -17.96 -25.15 -2.12
CA LEU A 423 -16.94 -24.22 -1.69
C LEU A 423 -15.69 -24.33 -2.57
N MET A 424 -15.19 -23.22 -3.06
CA MET A 424 -13.98 -23.24 -3.88
C MET A 424 -12.75 -23.62 -3.05
N THR A 425 -12.03 -24.64 -3.49
CA THR A 425 -10.73 -25.03 -2.93
C THR A 425 -9.64 -24.06 -3.37
N SER A 426 -8.62 -23.93 -2.55
CA SER A 426 -7.41 -23.20 -2.89
C SER A 426 -6.48 -24.06 -3.74
N PHE A 427 -5.81 -23.45 -4.70
CA PHE A 427 -4.80 -24.10 -5.55
C PHE A 427 -3.41 -23.65 -5.12
N LEU A 428 -2.64 -24.54 -4.50
CA LEU A 428 -1.32 -24.24 -3.96
C LEU A 428 -0.29 -23.84 -5.03
N GLY A 429 -0.40 -24.39 -6.24
CA GLY A 429 0.47 -24.05 -7.38
C GLY A 429 0.24 -22.67 -8.00
N SER A 430 -0.59 -21.83 -7.38
CA SER A 430 -0.70 -20.42 -7.79
C SER A 430 0.61 -19.70 -7.51
N ALA A 431 1.07 -18.91 -8.47
CA ALA A 431 2.28 -18.11 -8.35
C ALA A 431 2.23 -17.06 -7.21
N SER A 432 1.04 -16.76 -6.66
CA SER A 432 0.87 -15.93 -5.47
C SER A 432 1.14 -16.68 -4.15
N PHE A 433 1.27 -18.00 -4.21
CA PHE A 433 1.58 -18.87 -3.08
C PHE A 433 2.98 -19.45 -3.24
N VAL A 434 3.18 -20.37 -4.18
CA VAL A 434 4.47 -21.02 -4.47
C VAL A 434 4.77 -20.85 -5.96
N ARG A 435 5.82 -20.13 -6.28
CA ARG A 435 6.24 -19.85 -7.68
C ARG A 435 6.70 -21.13 -8.38
N GLY A 436 6.52 -21.19 -9.70
CA GLY A 436 7.04 -22.29 -10.52
C GLY A 436 6.19 -23.55 -10.63
N HIS A 437 5.05 -23.60 -9.95
CA HIS A 437 4.14 -24.75 -10.00
C HIS A 437 2.88 -24.40 -10.80
N ARG A 438 3.02 -24.31 -12.13
CA ARG A 438 1.88 -24.11 -13.01
C ARG A 438 1.13 -25.43 -13.19
N LEU A 439 -0.21 -25.38 -13.27
CA LEU A 439 -1.03 -26.53 -13.61
C LEU A 439 -0.81 -26.84 -15.10
N ASP A 440 0.07 -27.77 -15.38
CA ASP A 440 0.46 -28.21 -16.69
C ASP A 440 0.12 -29.72 -16.85
N LEU A 441 0.25 -30.26 -18.08
CA LEU A 441 -0.01 -31.66 -18.37
C LEU A 441 0.83 -32.65 -17.52
N ARG A 442 1.91 -32.17 -16.92
CA ARG A 442 2.77 -32.97 -16.01
C ARG A 442 2.06 -33.42 -14.72
N TYR A 443 1.05 -32.68 -14.29
CA TYR A 443 0.20 -33.01 -13.16
C TYR A 443 -1.09 -33.71 -13.55
N CYS A 444 -1.19 -34.15 -14.80
CA CYS A 444 -2.34 -34.87 -15.31
C CYS A 444 -2.00 -36.35 -15.42
N PRO A 445 -2.51 -37.22 -14.53
CA PRO A 445 -2.37 -38.65 -14.69
C PRO A 445 -3.08 -39.10 -15.97
N PRO A 446 -2.58 -40.11 -16.66
CA PRO A 446 -3.24 -40.69 -17.85
C PRO A 446 -4.45 -41.56 -17.45
N ASP A 447 -5.21 -41.13 -16.49
CA ASP A 447 -6.38 -41.78 -15.90
C ASP A 447 -7.59 -40.83 -16.01
N PRO A 448 -8.62 -41.16 -16.83
CA PRO A 448 -9.77 -40.29 -17.06
C PRO A 448 -10.66 -40.14 -15.82
N THR A 449 -10.46 -40.93 -14.76
CA THR A 449 -11.20 -40.82 -13.51
C THR A 449 -10.56 -39.78 -12.56
N ARG A 450 -9.30 -39.40 -12.77
CA ARG A 450 -8.56 -38.48 -11.92
C ARG A 450 -8.49 -37.07 -12.49
N VAL A 451 -8.56 -36.07 -11.61
CA VAL A 451 -8.48 -34.64 -11.98
C VAL A 451 -7.01 -34.21 -12.01
N CYS A 452 -6.63 -33.47 -13.06
CA CYS A 452 -5.29 -32.89 -13.13
C CYS A 452 -5.01 -31.95 -11.95
N GLY A 453 -3.90 -32.18 -11.24
CA GLY A 453 -3.45 -31.35 -10.13
C GLY A 453 -4.37 -31.39 -8.91
N GLU A 454 -5.14 -32.47 -8.76
CA GLU A 454 -6.02 -32.66 -7.61
C GLU A 454 -5.26 -32.62 -6.28
N GLU A 455 -4.04 -33.11 -6.27
CA GLU A 455 -3.15 -33.09 -5.12
C GLU A 455 -2.77 -31.68 -4.66
N LEU A 456 -2.85 -30.67 -5.53
CA LEU A 456 -2.56 -29.26 -5.23
C LEU A 456 -3.81 -28.46 -4.83
N LEU A 457 -4.97 -29.11 -4.70
CA LEU A 457 -6.22 -28.50 -4.31
C LEU A 457 -6.57 -28.86 -2.86
N GLY A 458 -7.04 -27.90 -2.10
CA GLY A 458 -7.52 -28.14 -0.74
C GLY A 458 -8.30 -26.98 -0.14
N SER A 459 -8.93 -27.24 0.99
CA SER A 459 -9.64 -26.25 1.77
C SER A 459 -8.74 -25.50 2.76
N ARG A 460 -7.54 -26.04 2.99
CA ARG A 460 -6.55 -25.51 3.92
C ARG A 460 -5.20 -25.43 3.24
N LEU A 461 -4.49 -24.32 3.41
CA LEU A 461 -3.13 -24.14 2.93
C LEU A 461 -2.26 -23.42 3.96
N LEU A 462 -0.98 -23.78 3.96
CA LEU A 462 0.09 -23.10 4.69
C LEU A 462 1.20 -22.79 3.68
N VAL A 463 1.63 -21.53 3.62
CA VAL A 463 2.66 -21.05 2.68
C VAL A 463 3.72 -20.28 3.45
N THR A 464 4.98 -20.53 3.11
CA THR A 464 6.12 -19.75 3.59
C THR A 464 6.92 -19.27 2.40
N ASN A 465 7.16 -17.95 2.35
CA ASN A 465 8.01 -17.34 1.34
C ASN A 465 9.14 -16.58 2.02
N VAL A 466 10.34 -16.72 1.52
CA VAL A 466 11.52 -15.98 1.95
C VAL A 466 12.17 -15.37 0.72
N GLU A 467 12.47 -14.07 0.77
CA GLU A 467 13.06 -13.36 -0.36
C GLU A 467 14.10 -12.34 0.13
N VAL A 468 15.30 -12.39 -0.43
CA VAL A 468 16.34 -11.38 -0.26
C VAL A 468 16.33 -10.49 -1.50
N ARG A 469 16.23 -9.18 -1.28
CA ARG A 469 16.12 -8.13 -2.32
C ARG A 469 17.27 -7.15 -2.19
N PHE A 470 17.69 -6.60 -3.32
CA PHE A 470 18.73 -5.58 -3.39
C PHE A 470 18.59 -4.74 -4.67
N PRO A 471 18.87 -3.42 -4.63
CA PRO A 471 18.85 -2.58 -5.82
C PRO A 471 19.98 -3.02 -6.76
N LEU A 472 19.66 -3.28 -8.04
CA LEU A 472 20.62 -3.85 -8.99
C LEU A 472 21.88 -2.98 -9.16
N LEU A 473 21.72 -1.66 -9.23
CA LEU A 473 22.85 -0.73 -9.37
C LEU A 473 23.42 -0.34 -8.00
N GLY A 474 22.60 -0.18 -6.98
CA GLY A 474 23.00 0.23 -5.64
C GLY A 474 23.78 -0.84 -4.85
N VAL A 475 23.75 -2.10 -5.28
CA VAL A 475 24.48 -3.18 -4.62
C VAL A 475 26.00 -2.94 -4.61
N PHE A 476 26.53 -2.33 -5.65
CA PHE A 476 27.96 -2.04 -5.78
C PHE A 476 28.41 -0.85 -4.93
N SER A 477 27.53 0.14 -4.72
CA SER A 477 27.81 1.30 -3.87
C SER A 477 27.45 1.05 -2.39
N ARG A 478 26.84 -0.08 -2.06
CA ARG A 478 26.26 -0.41 -0.74
C ARG A 478 25.24 0.62 -0.26
N GLN A 479 24.53 1.25 -1.20
CA GLN A 479 23.52 2.26 -0.94
C GLN A 479 22.17 1.82 -1.48
N LEU A 480 21.08 2.36 -0.92
CA LEU A 480 19.73 2.20 -1.43
C LEU A 480 19.49 3.16 -2.60
N GLU A 481 20.36 3.12 -3.60
CA GLU A 481 20.25 3.93 -4.79
C GLU A 481 19.87 3.05 -5.98
N TYR A 482 18.87 3.51 -6.72
CA TYR A 482 18.40 2.81 -7.92
C TYR A 482 19.02 3.38 -9.20
N GLY A 483 19.63 4.58 -9.14
CA GLY A 483 20.17 5.28 -10.29
C GLY A 483 19.10 5.53 -11.36
N TRP A 484 19.45 5.33 -12.61
CA TRP A 484 18.52 5.49 -13.75
C TRP A 484 17.62 4.26 -13.97
N LEU A 485 17.94 3.13 -13.35
CA LEU A 485 17.17 1.88 -13.47
C LEU A 485 16.47 1.53 -12.15
N PRO A 486 15.16 1.78 -12.01
CA PRO A 486 14.40 1.44 -10.81
C PRO A 486 14.11 -0.06 -10.75
N ALA A 487 15.17 -0.87 -10.54
CA ALA A 487 15.11 -2.31 -10.54
C ALA A 487 15.78 -2.93 -9.31
N ASP A 488 15.12 -3.94 -8.73
CA ASP A 488 15.66 -4.81 -7.69
C ASP A 488 16.00 -6.18 -8.26
N GLY A 489 17.17 -6.69 -7.89
CA GLY A 489 17.45 -8.10 -7.96
C GLY A 489 16.87 -8.80 -6.73
N PHE A 490 16.43 -10.04 -6.89
CA PHE A 490 15.98 -10.85 -5.76
C PHE A 490 16.34 -12.33 -5.92
N VAL A 491 16.52 -12.98 -4.78
CA VAL A 491 16.60 -14.45 -4.67
C VAL A 491 15.55 -14.92 -3.69
N PHE A 492 14.95 -16.08 -3.91
CA PHE A 492 13.85 -16.54 -3.10
C PHE A 492 13.83 -18.04 -2.87
N ALA A 493 13.14 -18.42 -1.80
CA ALA A 493 12.70 -19.78 -1.53
C ALA A 493 11.23 -19.74 -1.10
N ASP A 494 10.39 -20.52 -1.76
CA ASP A 494 8.98 -20.67 -1.46
C ASP A 494 8.70 -22.12 -1.06
N GLY A 495 7.80 -22.31 -0.09
CA GLY A 495 7.29 -23.61 0.31
C GLY A 495 5.83 -23.53 0.69
N GLY A 496 5.09 -24.59 0.44
CA GLY A 496 3.68 -24.65 0.80
C GLY A 496 3.17 -26.07 1.03
N LEU A 497 2.11 -26.14 1.83
CA LEU A 497 1.35 -27.37 2.09
C LEU A 497 -0.11 -27.10 1.80
N VAL A 498 -0.81 -28.07 1.23
CA VAL A 498 -2.26 -28.03 1.01
C VAL A 498 -2.89 -29.35 1.45
N TRP A 499 -4.06 -29.25 2.07
CA TRP A 499 -4.80 -30.43 2.53
C TRP A 499 -6.30 -30.15 2.63
N SER A 500 -7.09 -31.22 2.70
CA SER A 500 -8.53 -31.23 2.98
C SER A 500 -8.79 -32.23 4.12
N GLY A 501 -9.96 -32.15 4.76
CA GLY A 501 -10.33 -32.99 5.89
C GLY A 501 -9.90 -32.44 7.25
N ALA A 502 -10.33 -33.11 8.32
CA ALA A 502 -10.14 -32.66 9.69
C ALA A 502 -8.73 -32.88 10.25
N GLN A 503 -7.92 -33.72 9.60
CA GLN A 503 -6.58 -34.08 10.09
C GLN A 503 -5.54 -33.08 9.58
N PRO A 504 -4.79 -32.39 10.47
CA PRO A 504 -3.68 -31.56 10.06
C PRO A 504 -2.59 -32.42 9.39
N PRO A 505 -1.80 -31.84 8.47
CA PRO A 505 -0.67 -32.53 7.89
C PRO A 505 0.32 -32.88 9.01
N ASP A 506 0.78 -34.12 9.02
CA ASP A 506 1.94 -34.50 9.82
C ASP A 506 3.18 -33.82 9.20
N VAL A 507 3.80 -32.91 9.93
CA VAL A 507 4.91 -32.04 9.46
C VAL A 507 6.23 -32.82 9.29
N GLY A 508 6.19 -34.13 9.24
CA GLY A 508 7.32 -34.96 8.82
C GLY A 508 7.60 -34.83 7.32
N LEU A 509 8.83 -34.52 6.95
CA LEU A 509 9.37 -34.33 5.59
C LEU A 509 9.18 -35.51 4.61
N ALA A 510 8.27 -36.44 4.86
CA ALA A 510 7.97 -37.60 4.02
C ALA A 510 6.50 -37.59 3.62
N GLN A 511 6.25 -37.82 2.33
CA GLN A 511 4.91 -38.03 1.76
C GLN A 511 4.01 -38.87 2.66
N ARG A 512 3.01 -38.24 3.28
CA ARG A 512 2.00 -38.98 4.03
C ARG A 512 0.60 -38.65 3.54
N LYS A 513 -0.26 -39.63 3.59
CA LYS A 513 -1.65 -39.63 3.14
C LYS A 513 -2.40 -38.37 3.64
N GLY A 514 -2.83 -37.51 2.74
CA GLY A 514 -3.78 -36.43 2.98
C GLY A 514 -3.27 -34.98 2.88
N ALA A 515 -1.95 -34.75 2.73
CA ALA A 515 -1.41 -33.42 2.47
C ALA A 515 -0.33 -33.46 1.39
N THR A 516 -0.34 -32.46 0.52
CA THR A 516 0.68 -32.30 -0.52
C THR A 516 1.53 -31.07 -0.22
N GLY A 517 2.85 -31.27 -0.22
CA GLY A 517 3.84 -30.20 -0.07
C GLY A 517 4.56 -29.93 -1.38
N ILE A 518 4.78 -28.66 -1.70
CA ILE A 518 5.59 -28.21 -2.83
C ILE A 518 6.54 -27.10 -2.41
N SER A 519 7.68 -27.02 -3.08
CA SER A 519 8.70 -26.01 -2.83
C SER A 519 9.40 -25.57 -4.11
N SER A 520 9.94 -24.37 -4.10
CA SER A 520 10.72 -23.83 -5.20
C SER A 520 11.77 -22.83 -4.72
N ILE A 521 12.79 -22.66 -5.54
CA ILE A 521 13.82 -21.65 -5.38
C ILE A 521 13.99 -20.89 -6.70
N GLY A 522 14.51 -19.68 -6.62
CA GLY A 522 14.79 -18.94 -7.84
C GLY A 522 15.44 -17.59 -7.59
N ALA A 523 15.72 -16.92 -8.69
CA ALA A 523 16.26 -15.55 -8.71
C ALA A 523 15.63 -14.78 -9.86
N GLY A 524 15.55 -13.47 -9.71
CA GLY A 524 14.95 -12.64 -10.74
C GLY A 524 15.24 -11.16 -10.58
N ILE A 525 14.61 -10.41 -11.46
CA ILE A 525 14.65 -8.96 -11.50
C ILE A 525 13.22 -8.45 -11.44
N ARG A 526 13.01 -7.44 -10.58
CA ARG A 526 11.74 -6.72 -10.48
C ARG A 526 11.98 -5.25 -10.79
N MET A 527 11.19 -4.69 -11.68
CA MET A 527 11.28 -3.30 -12.11
C MET A 527 9.95 -2.60 -11.91
N ASN A 528 10.01 -1.29 -11.67
CA ASN A 528 8.82 -0.44 -11.64
C ASN A 528 8.85 0.47 -12.90
N ALA A 529 7.95 0.21 -13.83
CA ALA A 529 7.78 1.02 -15.02
C ALA A 529 6.48 1.81 -14.95
N GLY A 530 6.57 3.11 -14.70
CA GLY A 530 5.41 4.00 -14.65
C GLY A 530 4.38 3.64 -13.56
N GLY A 531 4.83 3.10 -12.43
CA GLY A 531 3.94 2.66 -11.33
C GLY A 531 3.47 1.21 -11.43
N LEU A 532 3.79 0.49 -12.51
CA LEU A 532 3.48 -0.91 -12.69
C LEU A 532 4.72 -1.77 -12.41
N PRO A 533 4.74 -2.54 -11.33
CA PRO A 533 5.83 -3.47 -11.06
C PRO A 533 5.69 -4.72 -11.93
N PHE A 534 6.76 -5.06 -12.64
CA PHE A 534 6.85 -6.32 -13.37
C PHE A 534 8.10 -7.11 -12.96
N GLU A 535 7.98 -8.41 -13.05
CA GLU A 535 8.98 -9.36 -12.56
C GLU A 535 9.30 -10.39 -13.65
N VAL A 536 10.59 -10.67 -13.80
CA VAL A 536 11.10 -11.80 -14.58
C VAL A 536 11.96 -12.63 -13.66
N ALA A 537 11.68 -13.93 -13.56
CA ALA A 537 12.39 -14.82 -12.67
C ALA A 537 12.74 -16.16 -13.33
N ALA A 538 13.93 -16.66 -13.06
CA ALA A 538 14.29 -18.05 -13.27
C ALA A 538 13.93 -18.83 -12.00
N ILE A 539 13.11 -19.87 -12.15
CA ILE A 539 12.51 -20.62 -11.04
C ILE A 539 12.83 -22.11 -11.23
N ARG A 540 13.19 -22.76 -10.15
CA ARG A 540 13.34 -24.21 -10.09
C ARG A 540 12.36 -24.78 -9.06
N SER A 541 11.41 -25.58 -9.52
CA SER A 541 10.60 -26.43 -8.66
C SER A 541 11.48 -27.53 -8.07
N LEU A 542 11.40 -27.75 -6.77
CA LEU A 542 12.17 -28.80 -6.09
C LEU A 542 11.39 -30.11 -6.00
N ASP A 543 10.08 -30.04 -6.15
CA ASP A 543 9.15 -31.14 -6.09
C ASP A 543 8.53 -31.38 -7.48
N GLY A 544 8.38 -32.62 -7.85
CA GLY A 544 7.78 -32.99 -9.13
C GLY A 544 8.67 -33.92 -9.96
N PRO A 545 8.13 -34.46 -11.04
CA PRO A 545 8.80 -35.51 -11.82
C PRO A 545 10.06 -35.03 -12.57
N ARG A 546 10.24 -33.72 -12.75
CA ARG A 546 11.43 -33.13 -13.37
C ARG A 546 11.69 -31.73 -12.80
N PRO A 547 12.71 -31.58 -11.93
CA PRO A 547 13.12 -30.27 -11.41
C PRO A 547 13.90 -29.48 -12.48
N GLU A 548 13.20 -28.91 -13.44
CA GLU A 548 13.79 -28.07 -14.50
C GLU A 548 13.70 -26.60 -14.14
N TRP A 549 14.66 -25.80 -14.63
CA TRP A 549 14.59 -24.36 -14.60
C TRP A 549 13.54 -23.87 -15.60
N GLN A 550 12.67 -22.99 -15.16
CA GLN A 550 11.67 -22.33 -16.00
C GLN A 550 11.72 -20.82 -15.81
N THR A 551 11.44 -20.08 -16.86
CA THR A 551 11.31 -18.63 -16.78
C THR A 551 9.85 -18.27 -16.55
N ASP A 552 9.61 -17.39 -15.57
CA ASP A 552 8.30 -16.81 -15.29
C ASP A 552 8.33 -15.31 -15.49
N PHE A 553 7.28 -14.78 -16.08
CA PHE A 553 7.06 -13.35 -16.27
C PHE A 553 5.70 -12.98 -15.69
N GLY A 554 5.65 -11.89 -14.93
CA GLY A 554 4.39 -11.45 -14.33
C GLY A 554 4.42 -10.02 -13.83
N PHE A 555 3.22 -9.45 -13.67
CA PHE A 555 3.02 -8.18 -12.99
C PHE A 555 2.81 -8.48 -11.51
N ARG A 556 3.84 -8.26 -10.68
CA ARG A 556 3.78 -8.57 -9.26
C ARG A 556 4.50 -7.51 -8.45
N VAL A 557 3.79 -6.98 -7.48
CA VAL A 557 4.44 -6.33 -6.32
C VAL A 557 4.84 -7.49 -5.41
N GLY A 558 6.08 -7.76 -5.13
CA GLY A 558 6.49 -8.84 -4.22
C GLY A 558 5.53 -9.04 -3.03
N PHE A 559 5.63 -10.13 -2.31
CA PHE A 559 4.75 -10.37 -1.16
C PHE A 559 5.04 -9.45 0.01
#